data_34713fd85caa27d16c31954c173a8f4e
#
_entry.id   34713fd85caa27d16c31954c173a8f4e
#
_cell.length_a   1.000
_cell.length_b   1.000
_cell.length_c   1.000
_cell.angle_alpha   90.00
_cell.angle_beta   90.00
_cell.angle_gamma   90.00
#
_symmetry.space_group_name_H-M   'P 1'
#
loop_
_entity.id
_entity.type
_entity.pdbx_description
1 polymer ?
#
loop_
_entity_poly.entity_id
_entity_poly.type
_entity_poly.pdbx_seq_one_letter_code
_entity_poly.pdbx_strand_id
1 'polypeptide(L)'
;MNSTNNPKSNGIQWGPFTLRIPFIHIKLRAPEFLQGLVISGATAFAAAPLAMKLGLTFEEAIALSMVAGILISSGPLVFGEPMAPGWVTPAVPIVMGALASAGYYGVPTDGASTWVDGVCKYHPEAFQFMAAMCFEFTALILILGLTGWGKLLVEKIPNGLKAGIILGAALAAFYQVFYKDFDAYLTQPVSMTLAIVLCVITTFSNPFKRLAAKNKFFEVVGSLGLLPGFVVAGFAAFMLQEVSFNIQWGFQIPAIGSLIEKTSPFFIGLPTGQMFLDALPLVIIGYMLLFGDLVTATEVLKDAQKYRDDQQLPIDLNRSHLSVGIRNLLASLINPFFPTQGALWTGVHVVVAEQWKKGPKQMESIFDGIGSYYLMGIPFLYFTLPFVTLMQPLMVMALTLTLILTGFACAYVAMGIPKKNSEMATALLIAFFITFYSAWVGLVIGLLLSIFVDGLDEETA
;
A
#
# COMPACT_ATOMS: atom_id res chain seq x y z
N MET A 1 -0.92 -7.09 -45.84
CA MET A 1 0.27 -6.69 -45.05
C MET A 1 0.12 -5.22 -44.73
N ASN A 2 -0.63 -4.89 -43.68
CA ASN A 2 -0.74 -3.53 -43.17
C ASN A 2 0.20 -3.43 -41.97
N SER A 3 1.33 -2.76 -42.17
CA SER A 3 2.19 -2.30 -41.06
C SER A 3 1.41 -1.26 -40.28
N THR A 4 0.68 -1.70 -39.25
CA THR A 4 0.19 -0.81 -38.22
C THR A 4 1.39 -0.12 -37.59
N ASN A 5 1.52 1.18 -37.80
CA ASN A 5 2.44 2.06 -37.11
C ASN A 5 2.22 1.91 -35.60
N ASN A 6 2.93 0.98 -34.98
CA ASN A 6 3.04 0.90 -33.54
C ASN A 6 3.85 2.14 -33.12
N PRO A 7 3.29 3.14 -32.42
CA PRO A 7 4.08 4.24 -31.94
C PRO A 7 5.20 3.66 -31.11
N LYS A 8 6.44 3.99 -31.46
CA LYS A 8 7.69 3.48 -30.89
C LYS A 8 7.49 3.26 -29.40
N SER A 9 7.61 2.02 -28.95
CA SER A 9 7.55 1.71 -27.52
C SER A 9 8.64 2.53 -26.83
N ASN A 10 8.25 3.58 -26.08
CA ASN A 10 9.19 4.44 -25.38
C ASN A 10 9.87 3.62 -24.26
N GLY A 11 10.88 2.80 -24.61
CA GLY A 11 11.60 1.97 -23.66
C GLY A 11 12.35 0.82 -24.32
N ILE A 12 13.20 0.16 -23.54
CA ILE A 12 14.00 -1.00 -23.95
C ILE A 12 13.26 -2.27 -23.54
N GLN A 13 12.91 -3.11 -24.52
CA GLN A 13 12.24 -4.38 -24.25
C GLN A 13 13.22 -5.40 -23.64
N TRP A 14 12.80 -6.07 -22.56
CA TRP A 14 13.52 -7.19 -21.98
C TRP A 14 12.51 -8.28 -21.53
N GLY A 15 12.44 -9.36 -22.26
CA GLY A 15 11.39 -10.38 -22.09
C GLY A 15 10.00 -9.77 -22.22
N PRO A 16 9.07 -10.03 -21.29
CA PRO A 16 7.72 -9.47 -21.30
C PRO A 16 7.67 -8.01 -20.79
N PHE A 17 8.79 -7.45 -20.35
CA PHE A 17 8.88 -6.18 -19.67
C PHE A 17 9.48 -5.07 -20.54
N THR A 18 9.31 -3.82 -20.11
CA THR A 18 9.84 -2.64 -20.78
C THR A 18 10.57 -1.74 -19.79
N LEU A 19 11.89 -1.64 -19.92
CA LEU A 19 12.70 -0.70 -19.14
C LEU A 19 12.55 0.71 -19.69
N ARG A 20 12.22 1.66 -18.83
CA ARG A 20 12.11 3.10 -19.15
C ARG A 20 13.09 3.90 -18.32
N ILE A 21 14.08 4.49 -18.99
CA ILE A 21 15.09 5.33 -18.36
C ILE A 21 14.55 6.76 -18.26
N PRO A 22 14.56 7.37 -17.05
CA PRO A 22 14.15 8.75 -16.84
C PRO A 22 14.92 9.74 -17.73
N PHE A 23 14.25 10.78 -18.15
CA PHE A 23 14.73 11.82 -19.07
C PHE A 23 15.05 11.35 -20.51
N ILE A 24 15.22 10.03 -20.73
CA ILE A 24 15.41 9.44 -22.07
C ILE A 24 14.06 8.96 -22.62
N HIS A 25 13.36 8.13 -21.84
CA HIS A 25 12.09 7.49 -22.23
C HIS A 25 10.88 8.06 -21.49
N ILE A 26 11.12 8.85 -20.44
CA ILE A 26 10.11 9.48 -19.58
C ILE A 26 10.42 10.98 -19.53
N LYS A 27 9.44 11.79 -19.92
CA LYS A 27 9.53 13.25 -19.82
C LYS A 27 9.14 13.68 -18.41
N LEU A 28 9.98 14.51 -17.78
CA LEU A 28 9.68 15.06 -16.46
C LEU A 28 8.45 15.97 -16.52
N ARG A 29 7.48 15.69 -15.67
CA ARG A 29 6.28 16.49 -15.48
C ARG A 29 6.30 17.14 -14.10
N ALA A 30 6.44 18.46 -14.09
CA ALA A 30 6.57 19.23 -12.85
C ALA A 30 5.38 19.06 -11.88
N PRO A 31 4.09 19.02 -12.31
CA PRO A 31 2.98 18.81 -11.39
C PRO A 31 3.05 17.46 -10.68
N GLU A 32 3.29 16.38 -11.41
CA GLU A 32 3.37 15.02 -10.87
C GLU A 32 4.64 14.83 -10.02
N PHE A 33 5.74 15.46 -10.40
CA PHE A 33 6.98 15.49 -9.62
C PHE A 33 6.78 16.18 -8.26
N LEU A 34 6.18 17.38 -8.25
CA LEU A 34 5.91 18.11 -7.01
C LEU A 34 4.91 17.37 -6.12
N GLN A 35 3.87 16.75 -6.70
CA GLN A 35 2.96 15.89 -5.96
C GLN A 35 3.71 14.68 -5.39
N GLY A 36 4.59 14.05 -6.16
CA GLY A 36 5.43 12.94 -5.71
C GLY A 36 6.31 13.33 -4.53
N LEU A 37 6.96 14.51 -4.57
CA LEU A 37 7.77 15.01 -3.47
C LEU A 37 6.96 15.15 -2.17
N VAL A 38 5.77 15.71 -2.23
CA VAL A 38 5.02 16.08 -1.03
C VAL A 38 4.15 14.93 -0.53
N ILE A 39 3.38 14.29 -1.43
CA ILE A 39 2.44 13.22 -1.05
C ILE A 39 3.19 11.92 -0.73
N SER A 40 4.17 11.55 -1.57
CA SER A 40 4.97 10.35 -1.35
C SER A 40 5.77 10.45 -0.06
N GLY A 41 6.30 11.64 0.23
CA GLY A 41 7.00 11.88 1.48
C GLY A 41 6.13 11.53 2.69
N ALA A 42 4.94 12.11 2.77
CA ALA A 42 4.03 11.85 3.89
C ALA A 42 3.66 10.37 4.03
N THR A 43 3.32 9.69 2.92
CA THR A 43 2.88 8.28 2.95
C THR A 43 4.04 7.29 3.08
N ALA A 44 5.19 7.58 2.49
CA ALA A 44 6.36 6.71 2.59
C ALA A 44 6.87 6.60 4.04
N PHE A 45 6.77 7.68 4.80
CA PHE A 45 7.14 7.69 6.22
C PHE A 45 6.14 6.95 7.13
N ALA A 46 4.96 6.57 6.64
CA ALA A 46 4.02 5.74 7.40
C ALA A 46 4.57 4.33 7.72
N ALA A 47 5.56 3.83 6.98
CA ALA A 47 6.23 2.57 7.28
C ALA A 47 7.20 2.67 8.47
N ALA A 48 7.78 3.82 8.71
CA ALA A 48 8.80 3.97 9.73
C ALA A 48 8.30 3.64 11.15
N PRO A 49 7.13 4.11 11.63
CA PRO A 49 6.61 3.71 12.93
C PRO A 49 6.41 2.19 13.05
N LEU A 50 5.97 1.52 11.98
CA LEU A 50 5.81 0.06 11.96
C LEU A 50 7.15 -0.63 12.15
N ALA A 51 8.18 -0.19 11.44
CA ALA A 51 9.53 -0.72 11.52
C ALA A 51 10.15 -0.50 12.91
N MET A 52 9.94 0.68 13.49
CA MET A 52 10.40 0.99 14.86
C MET A 52 9.69 0.14 15.91
N LYS A 53 8.43 -0.22 15.72
CA LYS A 53 7.70 -1.17 16.58
C LYS A 53 8.21 -2.60 16.47
N LEU A 54 9.00 -2.91 15.46
CA LEU A 54 9.71 -4.18 15.30
C LEU A 54 11.17 -4.11 15.82
N GLY A 55 11.55 -3.01 16.48
CA GLY A 55 12.87 -2.81 17.09
C GLY A 55 13.94 -2.28 16.15
N LEU A 56 13.58 -1.75 14.98
CA LEU A 56 14.53 -1.03 14.14
C LEU A 56 14.73 0.39 14.65
N THR A 57 15.93 0.93 14.47
CA THR A 57 16.19 2.35 14.73
C THR A 57 15.48 3.24 13.71
N PHE A 58 15.42 4.54 13.99
CA PHE A 58 14.84 5.50 13.05
C PHE A 58 15.57 5.51 11.70
N GLU A 59 16.90 5.46 11.69
CA GLU A 59 17.73 5.45 10.49
C GLU A 59 17.51 4.18 9.66
N GLU A 60 17.36 3.03 10.33
CA GLU A 60 17.03 1.75 9.69
C GLU A 60 15.60 1.77 9.13
N ALA A 61 14.65 2.37 9.84
CA ALA A 61 13.26 2.53 9.37
C ALA A 61 13.17 3.44 8.14
N ILE A 62 13.98 4.50 8.07
CA ILE A 62 14.12 5.34 6.89
C ILE A 62 14.73 4.56 5.72
N ALA A 63 15.80 3.77 5.97
CA ALA A 63 16.40 2.93 4.95
C ALA A 63 15.42 1.89 4.41
N LEU A 64 14.60 1.28 5.28
CA LEU A 64 13.51 0.36 4.91
C LEU A 64 12.49 1.02 3.97
N SER A 65 12.04 2.21 4.33
CA SER A 65 11.09 2.98 3.51
C SER A 65 11.68 3.32 2.13
N MET A 66 12.98 3.64 2.09
CA MET A 66 13.69 3.90 0.82
C MET A 66 13.78 2.65 -0.06
N VAL A 67 14.18 1.50 0.48
CA VAL A 67 14.27 0.23 -0.26
C VAL A 67 12.90 -0.15 -0.81
N ALA A 68 11.84 -0.05 0.01
CA ALA A 68 10.48 -0.28 -0.42
C ALA A 68 10.06 0.68 -1.54
N GLY A 69 10.39 1.96 -1.43
CA GLY A 69 10.11 2.98 -2.45
C GLY A 69 10.81 2.72 -3.79
N ILE A 70 12.07 2.25 -3.77
CA ILE A 70 12.82 1.86 -4.98
C ILE A 70 12.14 0.65 -5.66
N LEU A 71 11.77 -0.38 -4.88
CA LEU A 71 11.09 -1.56 -5.41
C LEU A 71 9.71 -1.21 -5.99
N ILE A 72 8.94 -0.34 -5.35
CA ILE A 72 7.67 0.17 -5.87
C ILE A 72 7.90 0.91 -7.19
N SER A 73 8.88 1.81 -7.23
CA SER A 73 9.19 2.61 -8.42
C SER A 73 9.63 1.76 -9.61
N SER A 74 10.19 0.58 -9.37
CA SER A 74 10.59 -0.35 -10.44
C SER A 74 9.41 -0.86 -11.27
N GLY A 75 8.18 -0.88 -10.75
CA GLY A 75 7.00 -1.31 -11.49
C GLY A 75 6.84 -0.60 -12.84
N PRO A 76 6.63 0.70 -12.89
CA PRO A 76 6.52 1.44 -14.15
C PRO A 76 7.85 1.61 -14.88
N LEU A 77 8.97 1.68 -14.17
CA LEU A 77 10.28 2.02 -14.74
C LEU A 77 11.01 0.81 -15.33
N VAL A 78 11.05 -0.29 -14.59
CA VAL A 78 11.80 -1.49 -14.98
C VAL A 78 10.89 -2.51 -15.67
N PHE A 79 9.69 -2.72 -15.12
CA PHE A 79 8.75 -3.72 -15.61
C PHE A 79 7.74 -3.18 -16.63
N GLY A 80 7.64 -1.86 -16.78
CA GLY A 80 6.77 -1.24 -17.78
C GLY A 80 5.28 -1.32 -17.45
N GLU A 81 4.92 -1.40 -16.17
CA GLU A 81 3.55 -1.41 -15.72
C GLU A 81 2.88 -0.04 -15.91
N PRO A 82 1.72 0.02 -16.58
CA PRO A 82 0.97 1.27 -16.75
C PRO A 82 0.15 1.65 -15.50
N MET A 83 0.45 1.02 -14.38
CA MET A 83 -0.22 1.23 -13.10
C MET A 83 0.69 2.02 -12.16
N ALA A 84 0.10 2.82 -11.28
CA ALA A 84 0.81 3.46 -10.19
C ALA A 84 0.90 2.46 -9.01
N PRO A 85 2.03 1.80 -8.80
CA PRO A 85 2.12 0.75 -7.80
C PRO A 85 2.09 1.31 -6.38
N GLY A 86 1.68 0.49 -5.43
CA GLY A 86 1.63 0.81 -4.01
C GLY A 86 1.95 -0.39 -3.16
N TRP A 87 1.68 -0.29 -1.86
CA TRP A 87 1.71 -1.41 -0.95
C TRP A 87 0.34 -2.09 -0.91
N VAL A 88 0.29 -3.34 -0.47
CA VAL A 88 -0.98 -4.01 -0.12
C VAL A 88 -1.43 -3.49 1.26
N THR A 89 -1.67 -2.19 1.33
CA THR A 89 -1.96 -1.47 2.59
C THR A 89 -3.10 -2.09 3.40
N PRO A 90 -4.20 -2.60 2.80
CA PRO A 90 -5.29 -3.20 3.58
C PRO A 90 -4.87 -4.43 4.41
N ALA A 91 -3.80 -5.11 4.04
CA ALA A 91 -3.32 -6.26 4.79
C ALA A 91 -2.44 -5.87 6.00
N VAL A 92 -1.91 -4.64 6.06
CA VAL A 92 -1.04 -4.15 7.15
C VAL A 92 -1.59 -4.45 8.54
N PRO A 93 -2.81 -4.00 8.90
CA PRO A 93 -3.31 -4.19 10.27
C PRO A 93 -3.54 -5.66 10.63
N ILE A 94 -3.83 -6.52 9.66
CA ILE A 94 -4.00 -7.97 9.87
C ILE A 94 -2.66 -8.61 10.20
N VAL A 95 -1.60 -8.26 9.47
CA VAL A 95 -0.25 -8.78 9.73
C VAL A 95 0.33 -8.20 11.03
N MET A 96 0.10 -6.92 11.32
CA MET A 96 0.45 -6.33 12.62
C MET A 96 -0.20 -7.10 13.77
N GLY A 97 -1.48 -7.46 13.64
CA GLY A 97 -2.19 -8.29 14.61
C GLY A 97 -1.55 -9.66 14.81
N ALA A 98 -1.12 -10.32 13.73
CA ALA A 98 -0.43 -11.61 13.80
C ALA A 98 0.94 -11.49 14.47
N LEU A 99 1.74 -10.50 14.13
CA LEU A 99 3.04 -10.23 14.76
C LEU A 99 2.90 -9.87 16.24
N ALA A 100 1.89 -9.08 16.59
CA ALA A 100 1.60 -8.74 17.99
C ALA A 100 1.18 -9.97 18.80
N SER A 101 0.35 -10.84 18.24
CA SER A 101 -0.09 -12.09 18.87
C SER A 101 1.07 -13.07 19.07
N ALA A 102 2.07 -13.05 18.19
CA ALA A 102 3.31 -13.81 18.32
C ALA A 102 4.33 -13.17 19.29
N GLY A 103 4.04 -12.00 19.84
CA GLY A 103 4.94 -11.27 20.75
C GLY A 103 6.12 -10.59 20.08
N TYR A 104 6.00 -10.28 18.77
CA TYR A 104 7.10 -9.68 17.98
C TYR A 104 6.90 -8.20 17.66
N TYR A 105 5.72 -7.63 17.94
CA TYR A 105 5.39 -6.26 17.58
C TYR A 105 5.05 -5.42 18.80
N GLY A 106 5.69 -4.26 18.92
CA GLY A 106 5.42 -3.29 19.96
C GLY A 106 5.83 -3.75 21.38
N VAL A 107 6.79 -4.68 21.49
CA VAL A 107 7.31 -5.18 22.79
C VAL A 107 8.29 -4.16 23.37
N PRO A 108 7.99 -3.54 24.54
CA PRO A 108 8.91 -2.57 25.13
C PRO A 108 10.24 -3.20 25.57
N THR A 109 11.34 -2.47 25.43
CA THR A 109 12.53 -2.70 26.22
C THR A 109 12.29 -2.05 27.58
N ASP A 110 12.48 -2.78 28.68
CA ASP A 110 12.47 -2.23 30.04
C ASP A 110 11.14 -1.66 30.59
N GLY A 111 10.00 -2.11 30.08
CA GLY A 111 8.68 -1.81 30.66
C GLY A 111 8.13 -0.39 30.43
N ALA A 112 8.76 0.42 29.55
CA ALA A 112 8.29 1.76 29.20
C ALA A 112 7.26 1.74 28.09
N SER A 113 6.23 2.60 28.18
CA SER A 113 5.25 2.84 27.11
C SER A 113 5.90 3.61 25.94
N THR A 114 5.67 3.22 24.69
CA THR A 114 6.70 3.20 23.68
C THR A 114 6.48 3.99 22.39
N TRP A 115 5.55 4.94 22.33
CA TRP A 115 5.36 5.70 21.10
C TRP A 115 6.20 6.97 20.99
N VAL A 116 6.68 7.52 22.11
CA VAL A 116 7.38 8.81 22.14
C VAL A 116 8.88 8.64 22.32
N ASP A 117 9.32 7.74 23.24
CA ASP A 117 10.73 7.59 23.61
C ASP A 117 11.20 6.13 23.67
N GLY A 118 10.33 5.19 23.34
CA GLY A 118 10.58 3.78 23.60
C GLY A 118 11.22 3.07 22.41
N VAL A 119 12.36 2.49 22.63
CA VAL A 119 12.93 1.48 21.75
C VAL A 119 12.18 0.18 21.98
N CYS A 120 11.49 -0.32 20.94
CA CYS A 120 10.92 -1.66 20.97
C CYS A 120 12.01 -2.70 20.86
N LYS A 121 11.78 -3.84 21.49
CA LYS A 121 12.72 -4.96 21.44
C LYS A 121 12.77 -5.50 20.00
N TYR A 122 13.99 -5.65 19.49
CA TYR A 122 14.22 -6.28 18.20
C TYR A 122 14.07 -7.80 18.33
N HIS A 123 13.29 -8.39 17.41
CA HIS A 123 13.09 -9.82 17.29
C HIS A 123 13.41 -10.24 15.85
N PRO A 124 14.50 -10.96 15.60
CA PRO A 124 14.80 -11.48 14.25
C PRO A 124 13.69 -12.40 13.72
N GLU A 125 12.99 -13.10 14.62
CA GLU A 125 11.86 -13.97 14.30
C GLU A 125 10.72 -13.22 13.60
N ALA A 126 10.51 -11.92 13.92
CA ALA A 126 9.53 -11.08 13.23
C ALA A 126 9.85 -10.96 11.74
N PHE A 127 11.12 -10.73 11.41
CA PHE A 127 11.56 -10.60 10.02
C PHE A 127 11.66 -11.96 9.33
N GLN A 128 12.00 -13.03 10.04
CA GLN A 128 11.91 -14.40 9.52
C GLN A 128 10.45 -14.77 9.18
N PHE A 129 9.49 -14.44 10.04
CA PHE A 129 8.07 -14.65 9.77
C PHE A 129 7.59 -13.84 8.54
N MET A 130 7.98 -12.56 8.45
CA MET A 130 7.67 -11.74 7.28
C MET A 130 8.36 -12.26 6.01
N ALA A 131 9.57 -12.84 6.13
CA ALA A 131 10.23 -13.50 5.01
C ALA A 131 9.47 -14.73 4.53
N ALA A 132 8.98 -15.60 5.45
CA ALA A 132 8.14 -16.72 5.10
C ALA A 132 6.90 -16.26 4.32
N MET A 133 6.20 -15.27 4.84
CA MET A 133 5.03 -14.68 4.18
C MET A 133 5.37 -14.13 2.78
N CYS A 134 6.48 -13.39 2.64
CA CYS A 134 6.88 -12.83 1.35
C CYS A 134 7.30 -13.91 0.34
N PHE A 135 7.97 -14.99 0.78
CA PHE A 135 8.31 -16.12 -0.09
C PHE A 135 7.07 -16.84 -0.61
N GLU A 136 6.13 -17.17 0.27
CA GLU A 136 4.87 -17.82 -0.12
C GLU A 136 4.02 -16.92 -1.02
N PHE A 137 3.93 -15.64 -0.68
CA PHE A 137 3.21 -14.65 -1.49
C PHE A 137 3.83 -14.53 -2.89
N THR A 138 5.17 -14.47 -2.96
CA THR A 138 5.91 -14.49 -4.22
C THR A 138 5.63 -15.75 -5.02
N ALA A 139 5.72 -16.93 -4.40
CA ALA A 139 5.48 -18.20 -5.08
C ALA A 139 4.05 -18.27 -5.64
N LEU A 140 3.05 -17.89 -4.83
CA LEU A 140 1.65 -17.85 -5.25
C LEU A 140 1.45 -16.91 -6.45
N ILE A 141 1.94 -15.67 -6.36
CA ILE A 141 1.78 -14.67 -7.42
C ILE A 141 2.48 -15.09 -8.71
N LEU A 142 3.71 -15.63 -8.62
CA LEU A 142 4.45 -16.08 -9.80
C LEU A 142 3.78 -17.27 -10.46
N ILE A 143 3.30 -18.26 -9.69
CA ILE A 143 2.54 -19.40 -10.21
C ILE A 143 1.28 -18.89 -10.95
N LEU A 144 0.51 -18.02 -10.32
CA LEU A 144 -0.73 -17.48 -10.91
C LEU A 144 -0.47 -16.60 -12.14
N GLY A 145 0.64 -15.84 -12.12
CA GLY A 145 1.06 -15.04 -13.27
C GLY A 145 1.55 -15.89 -14.46
N LEU A 146 2.30 -16.97 -14.20
CA LEU A 146 2.79 -17.85 -15.25
C LEU A 146 1.71 -18.74 -15.84
N THR A 147 0.76 -19.20 -15.02
CA THR A 147 -0.33 -20.09 -15.44
C THR A 147 -1.54 -19.32 -15.99
N GLY A 148 -1.67 -18.03 -15.68
CA GLY A 148 -2.87 -17.24 -15.99
C GLY A 148 -4.09 -17.55 -15.12
N TRP A 149 -3.92 -18.33 -14.05
CA TRP A 149 -5.03 -18.78 -13.19
C TRP A 149 -5.51 -17.73 -12.18
N GLY A 150 -4.83 -16.60 -12.06
CA GLY A 150 -5.18 -15.56 -11.08
C GLY A 150 -6.62 -15.08 -11.21
N LYS A 151 -7.07 -14.81 -12.43
CA LYS A 151 -8.45 -14.41 -12.71
C LYS A 151 -9.45 -15.51 -12.34
N LEU A 152 -9.20 -16.75 -12.80
CA LEU A 152 -10.06 -17.89 -12.55
C LEU A 152 -10.24 -18.16 -11.06
N LEU A 153 -9.16 -18.09 -10.28
CA LEU A 153 -9.18 -18.30 -8.84
C LEU A 153 -10.12 -17.30 -8.15
N VAL A 154 -9.96 -16.00 -8.46
CA VAL A 154 -10.73 -14.95 -7.77
C VAL A 154 -12.19 -14.92 -8.22
N GLU A 155 -12.50 -15.25 -9.47
CA GLU A 155 -13.88 -15.35 -9.94
C GLU A 155 -14.66 -16.45 -9.20
N LYS A 156 -14.00 -17.55 -8.83
CA LYS A 156 -14.63 -18.67 -8.11
C LYS A 156 -14.77 -18.47 -6.60
N ILE A 157 -14.16 -17.43 -6.02
CA ILE A 157 -14.29 -17.17 -4.58
C ILE A 157 -15.69 -16.55 -4.32
N PRO A 158 -16.46 -17.08 -3.34
CA PRO A 158 -17.79 -16.55 -3.00
C PRO A 158 -17.76 -15.09 -2.58
N ASN A 159 -18.80 -14.33 -2.95
CA ASN A 159 -18.88 -12.89 -2.66
C ASN A 159 -18.84 -12.57 -1.16
N GLY A 160 -19.51 -13.39 -0.32
CA GLY A 160 -19.47 -13.27 1.14
C GLY A 160 -18.04 -13.36 1.69
N LEU A 161 -17.24 -14.32 1.16
CA LEU A 161 -15.84 -14.50 1.57
C LEU A 161 -14.96 -13.34 1.12
N LYS A 162 -15.09 -12.89 -0.15
CA LYS A 162 -14.37 -11.70 -0.66
C LYS A 162 -14.67 -10.46 0.18
N ALA A 163 -15.95 -10.17 0.38
CA ALA A 163 -16.40 -9.03 1.15
C ALA A 163 -15.93 -9.12 2.61
N GLY A 164 -16.00 -10.31 3.20
CA GLY A 164 -15.58 -10.55 4.58
C GLY A 164 -14.09 -10.30 4.81
N ILE A 165 -13.23 -10.70 3.89
CA ILE A 165 -11.80 -10.45 3.96
C ILE A 165 -11.50 -8.95 3.86
N ILE A 166 -12.11 -8.25 2.91
CA ILE A 166 -11.89 -6.81 2.73
C ILE A 166 -12.46 -6.03 3.92
N LEU A 167 -13.64 -6.43 4.43
CA LEU A 167 -14.23 -5.83 5.62
C LEU A 167 -13.40 -6.12 6.88
N GLY A 168 -12.80 -7.32 6.97
CA GLY A 168 -11.87 -7.68 8.05
C GLY A 168 -10.65 -6.77 8.07
N ALA A 169 -10.09 -6.45 6.91
CA ALA A 169 -8.99 -5.47 6.80
C ALA A 169 -9.43 -4.07 7.28
N ALA A 170 -10.66 -3.64 6.97
CA ALA A 170 -11.20 -2.37 7.44
C ALA A 170 -11.36 -2.35 8.97
N LEU A 171 -11.97 -3.38 9.55
CA LEU A 171 -12.16 -3.49 11.00
C LEU A 171 -10.81 -3.58 11.73
N ALA A 172 -9.86 -4.34 11.20
CA ALA A 172 -8.52 -4.46 11.76
C ALA A 172 -7.79 -3.11 11.77
N ALA A 173 -7.96 -2.28 10.72
CA ALA A 173 -7.38 -0.95 10.66
C ALA A 173 -7.94 -0.02 11.75
N PHE A 174 -9.26 0.01 11.94
CA PHE A 174 -9.90 0.80 12.99
C PHE A 174 -9.55 0.28 14.38
N TYR A 175 -9.55 -1.04 14.57
CA TYR A 175 -9.16 -1.68 15.83
C TYR A 175 -7.72 -1.36 16.21
N GLN A 176 -6.80 -1.37 15.21
CA GLN A 176 -5.42 -1.00 15.43
C GLN A 176 -5.30 0.44 15.94
N VAL A 177 -5.91 1.42 15.26
CA VAL A 177 -5.78 2.84 15.59
C VAL A 177 -6.48 3.19 16.89
N PHE A 178 -7.74 2.74 17.09
CA PHE A 178 -8.59 3.21 18.20
C PHE A 178 -8.55 2.30 19.42
N TYR A 179 -7.86 1.17 19.37
CA TYR A 179 -7.75 0.26 20.50
C TYR A 179 -6.31 -0.18 20.78
N LYS A 180 -5.59 -0.77 19.83
CA LYS A 180 -4.26 -1.31 20.05
C LYS A 180 -3.19 -0.22 20.21
N ASP A 181 -3.20 0.77 19.33
CA ASP A 181 -2.25 1.88 19.30
C ASP A 181 -2.89 3.19 19.80
N PHE A 182 -3.89 3.11 20.68
CA PHE A 182 -4.60 4.28 21.17
C PHE A 182 -3.68 5.26 21.92
N ASP A 183 -2.67 4.76 22.61
CA ASP A 183 -1.65 5.60 23.25
C ASP A 183 -0.90 6.48 22.24
N ALA A 184 -0.64 5.95 21.04
CA ALA A 184 -0.05 6.74 19.95
C ALA A 184 -0.98 7.88 19.50
N TYR A 185 -2.28 7.61 19.42
CA TYR A 185 -3.29 8.63 19.13
C TYR A 185 -3.30 9.73 20.21
N LEU A 186 -3.14 9.37 21.49
CA LEU A 186 -3.14 10.29 22.61
C LEU A 186 -1.86 11.18 22.68
N THR A 187 -0.81 10.88 21.93
CA THR A 187 0.36 11.78 21.82
C THR A 187 0.04 13.07 21.07
N GLN A 188 -0.93 13.04 20.15
CA GLN A 188 -1.31 14.16 19.28
C GLN A 188 -2.84 14.21 19.09
N PRO A 189 -3.66 14.29 20.17
CA PRO A 189 -5.09 13.99 20.10
C PRO A 189 -5.88 15.00 19.27
N VAL A 190 -5.57 16.28 19.36
CA VAL A 190 -6.30 17.34 18.64
C VAL A 190 -5.91 17.35 17.18
N SER A 191 -4.61 17.36 16.89
CA SER A 191 -4.13 17.37 15.51
C SER A 191 -4.47 16.07 14.77
N MET A 192 -4.40 14.92 15.44
CA MET A 192 -4.78 13.63 14.88
C MET A 192 -6.27 13.60 14.51
N THR A 193 -7.16 14.07 15.42
CA THR A 193 -8.59 14.20 15.15
C THR A 193 -8.84 15.11 13.95
N LEU A 194 -8.18 16.28 13.93
CA LEU A 194 -8.29 17.24 12.83
C LEU A 194 -7.85 16.63 11.51
N ALA A 195 -6.73 15.91 11.50
CA ALA A 195 -6.22 15.22 10.33
C ALA A 195 -7.22 14.21 9.76
N ILE A 196 -7.77 13.33 10.64
CA ILE A 196 -8.75 12.32 10.25
C ILE A 196 -9.99 12.97 9.65
N VAL A 197 -10.57 13.96 10.35
CA VAL A 197 -11.79 14.63 9.89
C VAL A 197 -11.57 15.31 8.54
N LEU A 198 -10.49 16.06 8.38
CA LEU A 198 -10.19 16.75 7.12
C LEU A 198 -9.95 15.75 5.99
N CYS A 199 -9.15 14.70 6.22
CA CYS A 199 -8.87 13.69 5.19
C CYS A 199 -10.12 12.91 4.78
N VAL A 200 -10.98 12.52 5.73
CA VAL A 200 -12.25 11.86 5.42
C VAL A 200 -13.17 12.77 4.60
N ILE A 201 -13.28 14.05 4.98
CA ILE A 201 -14.09 15.02 4.24
C ILE A 201 -13.56 15.23 2.83
N THR A 202 -12.28 15.49 2.66
CA THR A 202 -11.71 15.79 1.33
C THR A 202 -11.72 14.57 0.40
N THR A 203 -11.65 13.36 0.94
CA THR A 203 -11.57 12.13 0.13
C THR A 203 -12.94 11.53 -0.16
N PHE A 204 -13.83 11.46 0.84
CA PHE A 204 -15.05 10.65 0.73
C PHE A 204 -16.34 11.46 0.74
N SER A 205 -16.35 12.71 1.24
CA SER A 205 -17.57 13.50 1.40
C SER A 205 -18.23 13.87 0.06
N ASN A 206 -19.50 13.51 -0.11
CA ASN A 206 -20.26 13.90 -1.28
C ASN A 206 -20.47 15.43 -1.40
N PRO A 207 -20.74 16.19 -0.32
CA PRO A 207 -20.75 17.65 -0.36
C PRO A 207 -19.44 18.25 -0.87
N PHE A 208 -18.30 17.73 -0.39
CA PHE A 208 -16.99 18.20 -0.86
C PHE A 208 -16.77 17.87 -2.34
N LYS A 209 -17.13 16.66 -2.80
CA LYS A 209 -17.03 16.28 -4.23
C LYS A 209 -17.89 17.19 -5.12
N ARG A 210 -19.09 17.58 -4.67
CA ARG A 210 -19.93 18.55 -5.39
C ARG A 210 -19.31 19.94 -5.44
N LEU A 211 -18.62 20.36 -4.40
CA LEU A 211 -17.89 21.63 -4.35
C LEU A 211 -16.66 21.60 -5.27
N ALA A 212 -15.90 20.53 -5.24
CA ALA A 212 -14.76 20.28 -6.11
C ALA A 212 -15.14 20.29 -7.61
N ALA A 213 -16.30 19.72 -7.95
CA ALA A 213 -16.81 19.77 -9.32
C ALA A 213 -17.13 21.18 -9.83
N LYS A 214 -17.34 22.16 -8.93
CA LYS A 214 -17.70 23.55 -9.27
C LYS A 214 -16.52 24.53 -9.15
N ASN A 215 -15.47 24.17 -8.41
CA ASN A 215 -14.38 25.08 -8.10
C ASN A 215 -13.03 24.39 -8.20
N LYS A 216 -12.16 24.91 -9.08
CA LYS A 216 -10.85 24.35 -9.37
C LYS A 216 -9.92 24.25 -8.13
N PHE A 217 -10.04 25.16 -7.17
CA PHE A 217 -9.26 25.09 -5.94
C PHE A 217 -9.60 23.83 -5.14
N PHE A 218 -10.91 23.56 -4.93
CA PHE A 218 -11.34 22.35 -4.22
C PHE A 218 -11.10 21.07 -5.02
N GLU A 219 -11.13 21.12 -6.36
CA GLU A 219 -10.71 20.02 -7.24
C GLU A 219 -9.24 19.65 -6.96
N VAL A 220 -8.34 20.65 -6.94
CA VAL A 220 -6.92 20.44 -6.64
C VAL A 220 -6.74 19.91 -5.22
N VAL A 221 -7.40 20.51 -4.22
CA VAL A 221 -7.34 20.05 -2.82
C VAL A 221 -7.77 18.57 -2.71
N GLY A 222 -8.88 18.20 -3.35
CA GLY A 222 -9.36 16.81 -3.35
C GLY A 222 -8.41 15.84 -4.07
N SER A 223 -7.72 16.29 -5.11
CA SER A 223 -6.75 15.46 -5.85
C SER A 223 -5.47 15.16 -5.06
N LEU A 224 -5.18 15.94 -4.02
CA LEU A 224 -4.02 15.76 -3.17
C LEU A 224 -4.21 14.69 -2.06
N GLY A 225 -5.37 14.03 -2.00
CA GLY A 225 -5.66 12.93 -1.09
C GLY A 225 -5.52 13.31 0.38
N LEU A 226 -4.64 12.62 1.11
CA LEU A 226 -4.43 12.87 2.55
C LEU A 226 -3.62 14.14 2.85
N LEU A 227 -2.90 14.69 1.86
CA LEU A 227 -1.94 15.77 2.07
C LEU A 227 -2.54 17.03 2.68
N PRO A 228 -3.70 17.58 2.24
CA PRO A 228 -4.25 18.80 2.82
C PRO A 228 -4.54 18.65 4.32
N GLY A 229 -5.16 17.54 4.71
CA GLY A 229 -5.43 17.24 6.12
C GLY A 229 -4.15 17.05 6.93
N PHE A 230 -3.16 16.35 6.37
CA PHE A 230 -1.86 16.13 6.98
C PHE A 230 -1.09 17.44 7.23
N VAL A 231 -1.04 18.34 6.23
CA VAL A 231 -0.35 19.63 6.36
C VAL A 231 -1.03 20.53 7.39
N VAL A 232 -2.37 20.67 7.31
CA VAL A 232 -3.13 21.50 8.26
C VAL A 232 -3.01 20.95 9.68
N ALA A 233 -3.10 19.64 9.84
CA ALA A 233 -2.97 19.00 11.16
C ALA A 233 -1.53 19.07 11.70
N GLY A 234 -0.51 18.91 10.84
CA GLY A 234 0.88 19.08 11.23
C GLY A 234 1.19 20.49 11.72
N PHE A 235 0.62 21.52 11.06
CA PHE A 235 0.71 22.89 11.52
C PHE A 235 -0.04 23.09 12.86
N ALA A 236 -1.23 22.52 12.99
CA ALA A 236 -1.98 22.57 14.23
C ALA A 236 -1.23 21.88 15.38
N ALA A 237 -0.62 20.73 15.14
CA ALA A 237 0.19 19.99 16.11
C ALA A 237 1.36 20.84 16.63
N PHE A 238 2.02 21.58 15.75
CA PHE A 238 3.07 22.53 16.14
C PHE A 238 2.51 23.69 16.99
N MET A 239 1.44 24.32 16.56
CA MET A 239 0.82 25.44 17.27
C MET A 239 0.28 25.04 18.65
N LEU A 240 -0.22 23.82 18.79
CA LEU A 240 -0.73 23.26 20.05
C LEU A 240 0.36 22.63 20.92
N GLN A 241 1.61 22.66 20.45
CA GLN A 241 2.76 22.04 21.14
C GLN A 241 2.59 20.51 21.34
N GLU A 242 1.78 19.85 20.51
CA GLU A 242 1.68 18.39 20.49
C GLU A 242 2.92 17.75 19.83
N VAL A 243 3.62 18.51 18.98
CA VAL A 243 4.90 18.10 18.38
C VAL A 243 5.92 19.23 18.43
N SER A 244 7.21 18.86 18.46
CA SER A 244 8.35 19.76 18.27
C SER A 244 9.18 19.35 17.07
N PHE A 245 9.61 20.32 16.28
CA PHE A 245 10.45 20.08 15.11
C PHE A 245 11.91 20.43 15.43
N ASN A 246 12.79 19.45 15.23
CA ASN A 246 14.25 19.65 15.29
C ASN A 246 14.84 19.42 13.90
N ILE A 247 14.71 20.42 13.03
CA ILE A 247 15.10 20.29 11.62
C ILE A 247 16.63 20.38 11.52
N GLN A 248 17.23 19.27 11.04
CA GLN A 248 18.65 19.18 10.77
C GLN A 248 18.91 19.47 9.28
N TRP A 249 19.98 20.20 8.98
CA TRP A 249 20.37 20.54 7.62
C TRP A 249 21.46 19.62 7.11
N GLY A 250 21.40 19.27 5.83
CA GLY A 250 22.39 18.44 5.16
C GLY A 250 21.79 17.22 4.45
N PHE A 251 22.69 16.31 4.14
CA PHE A 251 22.36 15.04 3.50
C PHE A 251 22.75 13.88 4.43
N GLN A 252 22.06 12.77 4.29
CA GLN A 252 22.36 11.52 4.98
C GLN A 252 22.50 10.38 3.99
N ILE A 253 23.24 9.36 4.37
CA ILE A 253 23.24 8.07 3.70
C ILE A 253 22.36 7.15 4.54
N PRO A 254 21.23 6.64 4.00
CA PRO A 254 20.37 5.71 4.72
C PRO A 254 21.12 4.46 5.20
N ALA A 255 20.77 3.96 6.37
CA ALA A 255 21.44 2.84 7.05
C ALA A 255 21.09 1.47 6.42
N ILE A 256 21.31 1.33 5.10
CA ILE A 256 20.93 0.13 4.33
C ILE A 256 21.71 -1.10 4.79
N GLY A 257 23.02 -0.96 5.11
CA GLY A 257 23.85 -2.08 5.56
C GLY A 257 23.29 -2.69 6.84
N SER A 258 23.09 -1.86 7.89
CA SER A 258 22.52 -2.28 9.16
C SER A 258 21.09 -2.84 9.00
N LEU A 259 20.26 -2.25 8.12
CA LEU A 259 18.94 -2.77 7.81
C LEU A 259 19.02 -4.20 7.26
N ILE A 260 19.89 -4.45 6.27
CA ILE A 260 20.03 -5.78 5.65
C ILE A 260 20.54 -6.79 6.69
N GLU A 261 21.51 -6.44 7.51
CA GLU A 261 22.02 -7.31 8.57
C GLU A 261 20.95 -7.73 9.57
N LYS A 262 19.99 -6.85 9.87
CA LYS A 262 18.88 -7.13 10.81
C LYS A 262 17.64 -7.75 10.17
N THR A 263 17.47 -7.69 8.85
CA THR A 263 16.19 -8.08 8.26
C THR A 263 16.31 -9.17 7.20
N SER A 264 17.44 -9.25 6.51
CA SER A 264 17.62 -10.22 5.43
C SER A 264 17.79 -11.65 5.97
N PRO A 265 17.08 -12.64 5.40
CA PRO A 265 17.24 -14.06 5.76
C PRO A 265 18.66 -14.59 5.64
N PHE A 266 19.50 -13.94 4.85
CA PHE A 266 20.93 -14.30 4.71
C PHE A 266 21.76 -14.02 5.99
N PHE A 267 21.30 -13.08 6.82
CA PHE A 267 21.98 -12.69 8.07
C PHE A 267 21.26 -13.20 9.32
N ILE A 268 19.93 -13.14 9.34
CA ILE A 268 19.13 -13.53 10.51
C ILE A 268 18.70 -15.00 10.49
N GLY A 269 18.97 -15.73 9.40
CA GLY A 269 18.56 -17.11 9.20
C GLY A 269 17.23 -17.24 8.47
N LEU A 270 17.01 -18.40 7.86
CA LEU A 270 15.80 -18.72 7.10
C LEU A 270 14.60 -18.96 8.04
N PRO A 271 13.38 -18.72 7.56
CA PRO A 271 12.15 -19.06 8.29
C PRO A 271 12.06 -20.53 8.62
N THR A 272 11.43 -20.87 9.75
CA THR A 272 11.11 -22.25 10.11
C THR A 272 9.88 -22.76 9.34
N GLY A 273 9.73 -24.09 9.22
CA GLY A 273 8.54 -24.69 8.60
C GLY A 273 7.23 -24.25 9.27
N GLN A 274 7.24 -24.04 10.59
CA GLN A 274 6.07 -23.55 11.31
C GLN A 274 5.70 -22.11 10.91
N MET A 275 6.69 -21.23 10.70
CA MET A 275 6.44 -19.86 10.26
C MET A 275 5.75 -19.81 8.88
N PHE A 276 6.07 -20.73 7.97
CA PHE A 276 5.36 -20.87 6.70
C PHE A 276 3.90 -21.27 6.91
N LEU A 277 3.62 -22.27 7.76
CA LEU A 277 2.25 -22.69 8.07
C LEU A 277 1.43 -21.56 8.71
N ASP A 278 2.04 -20.78 9.59
CA ASP A 278 1.38 -19.66 10.27
C ASP A 278 1.17 -18.47 9.34
N ALA A 279 2.04 -18.27 8.35
CA ALA A 279 1.95 -17.18 7.35
C ALA A 279 0.92 -17.47 6.23
N LEU A 280 0.66 -18.72 5.91
CA LEU A 280 -0.19 -19.14 4.78
C LEU A 280 -1.56 -18.43 4.71
N PRO A 281 -2.35 -18.28 5.80
CA PRO A 281 -3.65 -17.58 5.73
C PRO A 281 -3.48 -16.09 5.41
N LEU A 282 -2.41 -15.47 5.89
CA LEU A 282 -2.10 -14.07 5.59
C LEU A 282 -1.73 -13.90 4.12
N VAL A 283 -1.06 -14.89 3.53
CA VAL A 283 -0.72 -14.93 2.10
C VAL A 283 -1.99 -15.02 1.25
N ILE A 284 -2.93 -15.88 1.61
CA ILE A 284 -4.22 -16.02 0.91
C ILE A 284 -5.00 -14.71 0.98
N ILE A 285 -5.14 -14.12 2.16
CA ILE A 285 -5.79 -12.84 2.37
C ILE A 285 -5.08 -11.73 1.57
N GLY A 286 -3.76 -11.66 1.68
CA GLY A 286 -2.94 -10.69 0.96
C GLY A 286 -3.12 -10.78 -0.55
N TYR A 287 -3.19 -12.00 -1.10
CA TYR A 287 -3.43 -12.19 -2.53
C TYR A 287 -4.82 -11.72 -2.96
N MET A 288 -5.85 -11.98 -2.18
CA MET A 288 -7.20 -11.50 -2.50
C MET A 288 -7.27 -9.96 -2.53
N LEU A 289 -6.59 -9.30 -1.60
CA LEU A 289 -6.49 -7.85 -1.56
C LEU A 289 -5.69 -7.30 -2.76
N LEU A 290 -4.55 -7.92 -3.08
CA LEU A 290 -3.76 -7.57 -4.26
C LEU A 290 -4.54 -7.72 -5.56
N PHE A 291 -5.31 -8.81 -5.70
CA PHE A 291 -6.09 -9.03 -6.92
C PHE A 291 -7.20 -7.99 -7.08
N GLY A 292 -7.83 -7.57 -5.98
CA GLY A 292 -8.77 -6.45 -5.98
C GLY A 292 -8.13 -5.15 -6.51
N ASP A 293 -6.90 -4.87 -6.09
CA ASP A 293 -6.12 -3.74 -6.58
C ASP A 293 -5.80 -3.86 -8.08
N LEU A 294 -5.40 -5.05 -8.55
CA LEU A 294 -5.11 -5.30 -9.97
C LEU A 294 -6.35 -5.10 -10.86
N VAL A 295 -7.50 -5.59 -10.41
CA VAL A 295 -8.78 -5.40 -11.13
C VAL A 295 -9.13 -3.92 -11.16
N THR A 296 -9.09 -3.24 -10.03
CA THR A 296 -9.39 -1.81 -9.93
C THR A 296 -8.49 -0.97 -10.83
N ALA A 297 -7.18 -1.22 -10.79
CA ALA A 297 -6.22 -0.51 -11.64
C ALA A 297 -6.51 -0.74 -13.13
N THR A 298 -6.82 -1.97 -13.51
CA THR A 298 -7.14 -2.34 -14.89
C THR A 298 -8.41 -1.63 -15.39
N GLU A 299 -9.47 -1.59 -14.59
CA GLU A 299 -10.73 -0.94 -14.97
C GLU A 299 -10.55 0.59 -15.11
N VAL A 300 -9.79 1.23 -14.24
CA VAL A 300 -9.45 2.66 -14.39
C VAL A 300 -8.70 2.92 -15.70
N LEU A 301 -7.74 2.06 -16.07
CA LEU A 301 -7.00 2.20 -17.33
C LEU A 301 -7.90 1.93 -18.56
N LYS A 302 -8.73 0.90 -18.51
CA LYS A 302 -9.68 0.60 -19.59
C LYS A 302 -10.68 1.75 -19.80
N ASP A 303 -11.17 2.34 -18.70
CA ASP A 303 -12.02 3.53 -18.79
C ASP A 303 -11.26 4.72 -19.39
N ALA A 304 -10.02 4.96 -18.94
CA ALA A 304 -9.19 6.01 -19.49
C ALA A 304 -8.91 5.82 -21.00
N GLN A 305 -8.70 4.58 -21.44
CA GLN A 305 -8.42 4.24 -22.84
C GLN A 305 -9.55 4.66 -23.79
N LYS A 306 -10.81 4.70 -23.33
CA LYS A 306 -11.95 5.13 -24.15
C LYS A 306 -11.85 6.58 -24.65
N TYR A 307 -11.03 7.40 -24.02
CA TYR A 307 -10.86 8.82 -24.33
C TYR A 307 -9.64 9.11 -25.21
N ARG A 308 -8.80 8.08 -25.49
CA ARG A 308 -7.55 8.26 -26.26
C ARG A 308 -7.27 7.09 -27.18
N ASP A 309 -7.16 7.40 -28.47
CA ASP A 309 -6.82 6.44 -29.54
C ASP A 309 -5.36 6.57 -30.00
N ASP A 310 -4.68 7.68 -29.61
CA ASP A 310 -3.31 7.99 -30.00
C ASP A 310 -2.25 7.15 -29.26
N GLN A 311 -2.59 6.58 -28.11
CA GLN A 311 -1.73 5.68 -27.34
C GLN A 311 -2.54 4.50 -26.78
N GLN A 312 -2.12 3.28 -27.11
CA GLN A 312 -2.67 2.06 -26.50
C GLN A 312 -1.89 1.75 -25.21
N LEU A 313 -2.64 1.60 -24.12
CA LEU A 313 -2.05 1.24 -22.83
C LEU A 313 -1.73 -0.27 -22.80
N PRO A 314 -0.50 -0.65 -22.42
CA PRO A 314 -0.09 -2.04 -22.40
C PRO A 314 -0.61 -2.74 -21.13
N ILE A 315 -1.93 -2.98 -21.06
CA ILE A 315 -2.58 -3.63 -19.91
C ILE A 315 -2.44 -5.15 -20.06
N ASP A 316 -1.71 -5.79 -19.15
CA ASP A 316 -1.51 -7.24 -19.12
C ASP A 316 -1.42 -7.71 -17.66
N LEU A 317 -2.45 -8.42 -17.20
CA LEU A 317 -2.52 -8.91 -15.82
C LEU A 317 -1.44 -9.95 -15.49
N ASN A 318 -1.05 -10.81 -16.44
CA ASN A 318 -0.02 -11.80 -16.19
C ASN A 318 1.35 -11.12 -16.00
N ARG A 319 1.66 -10.12 -16.83
CA ARG A 319 2.86 -9.32 -16.67
C ARG A 319 2.84 -8.58 -15.32
N SER A 320 1.70 -8.03 -14.91
CA SER A 320 1.57 -7.37 -13.61
C SER A 320 1.80 -8.33 -12.45
N HIS A 321 1.28 -9.56 -12.52
CA HIS A 321 1.61 -10.60 -11.54
C HIS A 321 3.11 -10.89 -11.49
N LEU A 322 3.76 -11.08 -12.65
CA LEU A 322 5.20 -11.33 -12.71
C LEU A 322 6.02 -10.16 -12.13
N SER A 323 5.66 -8.92 -12.47
CA SER A 323 6.28 -7.71 -11.93
C SER A 323 6.16 -7.64 -10.41
N VAL A 324 4.95 -7.83 -9.87
CA VAL A 324 4.70 -7.83 -8.42
C VAL A 324 5.43 -9.00 -7.75
N GLY A 325 5.42 -10.19 -8.35
CA GLY A 325 6.11 -11.36 -7.83
C GLY A 325 7.62 -11.17 -7.71
N ILE A 326 8.27 -10.65 -8.77
CA ILE A 326 9.72 -10.39 -8.75
C ILE A 326 10.07 -9.31 -7.72
N ARG A 327 9.29 -8.25 -7.59
CA ARG A 327 9.50 -7.21 -6.58
C ARG A 327 9.38 -7.75 -5.15
N ASN A 328 8.39 -8.61 -4.89
CA ASN A 328 8.24 -9.27 -3.60
C ASN A 328 9.37 -10.28 -3.32
N LEU A 329 9.87 -10.99 -4.34
CA LEU A 329 11.05 -11.86 -4.20
C LEU A 329 12.28 -11.06 -3.77
N LEU A 330 12.54 -9.94 -4.43
CA LEU A 330 13.67 -9.07 -4.06
C LEU A 330 13.49 -8.51 -2.64
N ALA A 331 12.28 -8.07 -2.29
CA ALA A 331 11.99 -7.62 -0.93
C ALA A 331 12.24 -8.73 0.10
N SER A 332 11.81 -9.97 -0.17
CA SER A 332 11.98 -11.10 0.76
C SER A 332 13.43 -11.48 1.00
N LEU A 333 14.32 -11.21 0.05
CA LEU A 333 15.75 -11.50 0.16
C LEU A 333 16.55 -10.36 0.81
N ILE A 334 16.18 -9.11 0.52
CA ILE A 334 16.92 -7.93 0.97
C ILE A 334 16.38 -7.43 2.31
N ASN A 335 15.08 -7.22 2.38
CA ASN A 335 14.39 -6.59 3.49
C ASN A 335 12.93 -7.05 3.51
N PRO A 336 12.65 -8.26 4.01
CA PRO A 336 11.29 -8.72 4.16
C PRO A 336 10.57 -7.82 5.15
N PHE A 337 9.61 -7.09 4.63
CA PHE A 337 8.81 -6.18 5.43
C PHE A 337 7.39 -6.15 4.88
N PHE A 338 6.48 -6.14 5.78
CA PHE A 338 5.09 -5.90 5.43
C PHE A 338 4.75 -4.40 5.55
N PRO A 339 4.00 -3.82 4.64
CA PRO A 339 3.22 -4.44 3.56
C PRO A 339 4.08 -4.81 2.35
N THR A 340 3.72 -5.96 1.75
CA THR A 340 4.38 -6.45 0.53
C THR A 340 4.16 -5.50 -0.64
N GLN A 341 5.03 -5.61 -1.65
CA GLN A 341 4.92 -4.83 -2.88
C GLN A 341 3.61 -5.13 -3.60
N GLY A 342 2.77 -4.12 -3.78
CA GLY A 342 1.47 -4.23 -4.43
C GLY A 342 1.43 -3.61 -5.83
N ALA A 343 0.25 -3.68 -6.46
CA ALA A 343 0.05 -3.24 -7.82
C ALA A 343 -0.49 -1.81 -7.94
N LEU A 344 -1.18 -1.33 -6.89
CA LEU A 344 -1.97 -0.12 -6.99
C LEU A 344 -1.82 0.81 -5.79
N TRP A 345 -1.57 2.06 -6.08
CA TRP A 345 -1.87 3.20 -5.21
C TRP A 345 -3.00 3.99 -5.85
N THR A 346 -4.22 3.72 -5.42
CA THR A 346 -5.46 4.21 -6.04
C THR A 346 -5.46 5.72 -6.25
N GLY A 347 -5.08 6.50 -5.23
CA GLY A 347 -5.09 7.96 -5.30
C GLY A 347 -4.21 8.51 -6.42
N VAL A 348 -2.97 8.03 -6.52
CA VAL A 348 -2.03 8.43 -7.58
C VAL A 348 -2.50 7.93 -8.94
N HIS A 349 -2.93 6.68 -9.00
CA HIS A 349 -3.32 6.03 -10.25
C HIS A 349 -4.50 6.74 -10.93
N VAL A 350 -5.55 7.05 -10.16
CA VAL A 350 -6.72 7.78 -10.67
C VAL A 350 -6.33 9.17 -11.13
N VAL A 351 -5.54 9.93 -10.34
CA VAL A 351 -5.12 11.28 -10.71
C VAL A 351 -4.32 11.28 -12.01
N VAL A 352 -3.35 10.37 -12.17
CA VAL A 352 -2.55 10.28 -13.39
C VAL A 352 -3.41 9.87 -14.59
N ALA A 353 -4.30 8.88 -14.43
CA ALA A 353 -5.21 8.44 -15.49
C ALA A 353 -6.13 9.59 -15.95
N GLU A 354 -6.70 10.36 -15.01
CA GLU A 354 -7.55 11.53 -15.33
C GLU A 354 -6.77 12.65 -16.06
N GLN A 355 -5.51 12.87 -15.73
CA GLN A 355 -4.69 13.83 -16.47
C GLN A 355 -4.35 13.31 -17.88
N TRP A 356 -4.09 12.01 -18.02
CA TRP A 356 -3.82 11.39 -19.30
C TRP A 356 -5.03 11.42 -20.24
N LYS A 357 -6.26 11.21 -19.73
CA LYS A 357 -7.52 11.34 -20.48
C LYS A 357 -7.68 12.68 -21.21
N LYS A 358 -7.11 13.78 -20.66
CA LYS A 358 -7.23 15.14 -21.23
C LYS A 358 -6.47 15.32 -22.54
N GLY A 359 -5.75 14.30 -23.01
CA GLY A 359 -5.08 14.29 -24.31
C GLY A 359 -3.57 14.50 -24.26
N PRO A 360 -2.89 14.33 -25.43
CA PRO A 360 -1.43 14.33 -25.51
C PRO A 360 -0.79 15.69 -25.16
N LYS A 361 -1.50 16.81 -25.32
CA LYS A 361 -1.03 18.13 -24.88
C LYS A 361 -0.89 18.21 -23.36
N GLN A 362 -1.78 17.54 -22.62
CA GLN A 362 -1.74 17.50 -21.17
C GLN A 362 -0.75 16.46 -20.67
N MET A 363 -0.77 15.26 -21.22
CA MET A 363 0.15 14.19 -20.87
C MET A 363 0.36 13.29 -22.08
N GLU A 364 1.56 13.32 -22.66
CA GLU A 364 1.87 12.55 -23.88
C GLU A 364 1.80 11.04 -23.60
N SER A 365 2.46 10.59 -22.54
CA SER A 365 2.46 9.20 -22.09
C SER A 365 2.01 9.11 -20.63
N ILE A 366 1.24 8.07 -20.30
CA ILE A 366 0.88 7.77 -18.90
C ILE A 366 2.14 7.52 -18.06
N PHE A 367 3.20 7.00 -18.67
CA PHE A 367 4.48 6.76 -18.00
C PHE A 367 5.22 8.03 -17.63
N ASP A 368 4.97 9.16 -18.31
CA ASP A 368 5.53 10.46 -17.93
C ASP A 368 4.96 10.90 -16.59
N GLY A 369 3.65 10.72 -16.38
CA GLY A 369 2.98 11.03 -15.12
C GLY A 369 3.45 10.12 -13.98
N ILE A 370 3.32 8.81 -14.17
CA ILE A 370 3.69 7.81 -13.16
C ILE A 370 5.20 7.90 -12.85
N GLY A 371 6.06 7.96 -13.88
CA GLY A 371 7.51 8.01 -13.70
C GLY A 371 7.97 9.28 -12.97
N SER A 372 7.38 10.44 -13.28
CA SER A 372 7.69 11.68 -12.58
C SER A 372 7.28 11.62 -11.11
N TYR A 373 6.14 10.99 -10.81
CA TYR A 373 5.66 10.83 -9.46
C TYR A 373 6.59 9.96 -8.61
N TYR A 374 6.98 8.79 -9.11
CA TYR A 374 7.72 7.80 -8.30
C TYR A 374 9.21 8.04 -8.28
N LEU A 375 9.86 8.18 -9.43
CA LEU A 375 11.31 8.22 -9.47
C LEU A 375 11.90 9.47 -8.83
N MET A 376 11.30 10.63 -9.09
CA MET A 376 11.85 11.91 -8.62
C MET A 376 11.42 12.25 -7.20
N GLY A 377 10.26 11.75 -6.76
CA GLY A 377 9.71 12.05 -5.45
C GLY A 377 10.22 11.12 -4.36
N ILE A 378 9.93 9.83 -4.43
CA ILE A 378 10.09 8.90 -3.30
C ILE A 378 11.57 8.68 -2.90
N PRO A 379 12.48 8.21 -3.78
CA PRO A 379 13.85 7.88 -3.36
C PRO A 379 14.67 9.10 -2.96
N PHE A 380 14.50 10.23 -3.63
CA PHE A 380 15.30 11.43 -3.40
C PHE A 380 15.14 12.02 -2.00
N LEU A 381 13.94 11.99 -1.45
CA LEU A 381 13.64 12.60 -0.16
C LEU A 381 14.38 11.96 1.01
N TYR A 382 14.66 10.65 0.93
CA TYR A 382 15.35 9.93 2.01
C TYR A 382 16.80 10.33 2.22
N PHE A 383 17.42 11.01 1.25
CA PHE A 383 18.79 11.54 1.37
C PHE A 383 18.84 12.93 2.01
N THR A 384 17.72 13.62 2.19
CA THR A 384 17.66 15.00 2.67
C THR A 384 17.27 15.07 4.14
N LEU A 385 18.21 15.43 5.02
CA LEU A 385 17.96 15.56 6.46
C LEU A 385 16.83 16.53 6.81
N PRO A 386 16.71 17.72 6.18
CA PRO A 386 15.61 18.63 6.50
C PRO A 386 14.25 18.01 6.33
N PHE A 387 14.06 17.20 5.28
CA PHE A 387 12.77 16.54 5.04
C PHE A 387 12.55 15.37 6.01
N VAL A 388 13.54 14.52 6.22
CA VAL A 388 13.45 13.37 7.11
C VAL A 388 13.16 13.82 8.55
N THR A 389 13.88 14.85 9.05
CA THR A 389 13.69 15.37 10.40
C THR A 389 12.42 16.21 10.56
N LEU A 390 11.92 16.84 9.49
CA LEU A 390 10.59 17.47 9.47
C LEU A 390 9.48 16.42 9.60
N MET A 391 9.62 15.28 8.92
CA MET A 391 8.60 14.23 8.93
C MET A 391 8.61 13.39 10.21
N GLN A 392 9.73 13.30 10.91
CA GLN A 392 9.92 12.46 12.09
C GLN A 392 8.81 12.58 13.14
N PRO A 393 8.45 13.76 13.66
CA PRO A 393 7.37 13.90 14.64
C PRO A 393 5.98 13.68 14.09
N LEU A 394 5.81 13.65 12.76
CA LEU A 394 4.53 13.46 12.08
C LEU A 394 4.31 12.03 11.57
N MET A 395 5.26 11.12 11.75
CA MET A 395 5.17 9.75 11.20
C MET A 395 3.99 8.96 11.77
N VAL A 396 3.69 9.13 13.06
CA VAL A 396 2.55 8.46 13.72
C VAL A 396 1.24 8.95 13.11
N MET A 397 1.12 10.24 12.85
CA MET A 397 -0.05 10.82 12.15
C MET A 397 -0.16 10.27 10.72
N ALA A 398 0.95 10.15 9.98
CA ALA A 398 0.96 9.60 8.63
C ALA A 398 0.48 8.14 8.60
N LEU A 399 0.94 7.31 9.55
CA LEU A 399 0.49 5.93 9.70
C LEU A 399 -1.01 5.86 10.03
N THR A 400 -1.43 6.62 11.04
CA THR A 400 -2.85 6.67 11.47
C THR A 400 -3.78 7.05 10.33
N LEU A 401 -3.46 8.10 9.58
CA LEU A 401 -4.24 8.53 8.42
C LEU A 401 -4.27 7.46 7.33
N THR A 402 -3.14 6.82 7.06
CA THR A 402 -3.05 5.73 6.08
C THR A 402 -3.98 4.57 6.46
N LEU A 403 -3.96 4.16 7.73
CA LEU A 403 -4.83 3.08 8.23
C LEU A 403 -6.32 3.46 8.18
N ILE A 404 -6.68 4.65 8.66
CA ILE A 404 -8.08 5.11 8.68
C ILE A 404 -8.66 5.25 7.27
N LEU A 405 -7.93 5.89 6.35
CA LEU A 405 -8.41 6.06 4.98
C LEU A 405 -8.50 4.73 4.24
N THR A 406 -7.53 3.84 4.45
CA THR A 406 -7.57 2.48 3.90
C THR A 406 -8.75 1.69 4.49
N GLY A 407 -8.94 1.75 5.80
CA GLY A 407 -10.06 1.10 6.48
C GLY A 407 -11.41 1.58 5.93
N PHE A 408 -11.58 2.90 5.76
CA PHE A 408 -12.80 3.47 5.18
C PHE A 408 -13.01 3.01 3.72
N ALA A 409 -11.97 3.04 2.90
CA ALA A 409 -12.04 2.59 1.51
C ALA A 409 -12.38 1.10 1.41
N CYS A 410 -11.74 0.25 2.23
CA CYS A 410 -12.04 -1.17 2.30
C CYS A 410 -13.48 -1.45 2.74
N ALA A 411 -13.99 -0.75 3.77
CA ALA A 411 -15.38 -0.88 4.20
C ALA A 411 -16.35 -0.50 3.06
N TYR A 412 -16.08 0.61 2.36
CA TYR A 412 -16.89 1.04 1.23
C TYR A 412 -16.93 0.00 0.11
N VAL A 413 -15.78 -0.56 -0.26
CA VAL A 413 -15.68 -1.62 -1.30
C VAL A 413 -16.37 -2.90 -0.85
N ALA A 414 -16.11 -3.35 0.39
CA ALA A 414 -16.66 -4.58 0.93
C ALA A 414 -18.20 -4.57 0.94
N MET A 415 -18.81 -3.44 1.29
CA MET A 415 -20.27 -3.29 1.33
C MET A 415 -20.91 -3.29 -0.08
N GLY A 416 -20.15 -3.09 -1.13
CA GLY A 416 -20.63 -3.14 -2.52
C GLY A 416 -20.55 -4.51 -3.19
N ILE A 417 -19.88 -5.50 -2.58
CA ILE A 417 -19.67 -6.82 -3.18
C ILE A 417 -20.88 -7.75 -2.96
N PRO A 418 -21.45 -7.87 -1.74
CA PRO A 418 -22.55 -8.81 -1.48
C PRO A 418 -23.81 -8.44 -2.26
N LYS A 419 -24.46 -9.44 -2.83
CA LYS A 419 -25.75 -9.29 -3.55
C LYS A 419 -26.94 -9.76 -2.73
N LYS A 420 -26.69 -10.66 -1.75
CA LYS A 420 -27.69 -11.28 -0.89
C LYS A 420 -27.46 -10.89 0.57
N ASN A 421 -28.52 -10.87 1.36
CA ASN A 421 -28.41 -10.60 2.81
C ASN A 421 -27.59 -11.69 3.56
N SER A 422 -27.64 -12.93 3.11
CA SER A 422 -26.79 -14.01 3.64
C SER A 422 -25.31 -13.69 3.42
N GLU A 423 -24.90 -13.26 2.23
CA GLU A 423 -23.52 -12.87 1.93
C GLU A 423 -23.05 -11.68 2.80
N MET A 424 -23.96 -10.73 3.13
CA MET A 424 -23.65 -9.63 4.05
C MET A 424 -23.40 -10.12 5.47
N ALA A 425 -24.22 -11.05 5.96
CA ALA A 425 -24.06 -11.65 7.28
C ALA A 425 -22.78 -12.49 7.35
N THR A 426 -22.53 -13.30 6.34
CA THR A 426 -21.29 -14.08 6.18
C THR A 426 -20.08 -13.15 6.19
N ALA A 427 -20.10 -12.07 5.41
CA ALA A 427 -19.01 -11.09 5.37
C ALA A 427 -18.71 -10.46 6.74
N LEU A 428 -19.75 -10.10 7.51
CA LEU A 428 -19.57 -9.53 8.84
C LEU A 428 -18.93 -10.53 9.81
N LEU A 429 -19.38 -11.79 9.81
CA LEU A 429 -18.82 -12.84 10.67
C LEU A 429 -17.35 -13.11 10.32
N ILE A 430 -17.02 -13.23 9.04
CA ILE A 430 -15.64 -13.42 8.58
C ILE A 430 -14.77 -12.27 9.06
N ALA A 431 -15.22 -11.03 8.83
CA ALA A 431 -14.50 -9.84 9.25
C ALA A 431 -14.25 -9.80 10.76
N PHE A 432 -15.25 -10.17 11.55
CA PHE A 432 -15.12 -10.30 13.00
C PHE A 432 -14.05 -11.32 13.39
N PHE A 433 -14.10 -12.53 12.83
CA PHE A 433 -13.13 -13.57 13.18
C PHE A 433 -11.70 -13.27 12.71
N ILE A 434 -11.51 -12.66 11.53
CA ILE A 434 -10.20 -12.21 11.07
C ILE A 434 -9.62 -11.18 12.04
N THR A 435 -10.45 -10.23 12.50
CA THR A 435 -9.99 -9.08 13.30
C THR A 435 -9.70 -9.45 14.74
N PHE A 436 -10.58 -10.24 15.37
CA PHE A 436 -10.56 -10.46 16.83
C PHE A 436 -10.01 -11.84 17.25
N TYR A 437 -9.84 -12.77 16.31
CA TYR A 437 -9.28 -14.09 16.60
C TYR A 437 -8.01 -14.35 15.80
N SER A 438 -8.14 -14.82 14.56
CA SER A 438 -7.00 -15.00 13.66
C SER A 438 -7.43 -15.10 12.20
N ALA A 439 -6.49 -14.91 11.30
CA ALA A 439 -6.68 -15.09 9.87
C ALA A 439 -7.14 -16.53 9.52
N TRP A 440 -6.58 -17.57 10.17
CA TRP A 440 -7.00 -18.96 9.98
C TRP A 440 -8.46 -19.19 10.36
N VAL A 441 -8.86 -18.74 11.55
CA VAL A 441 -10.25 -18.89 12.03
C VAL A 441 -11.21 -18.21 11.08
N GLY A 442 -10.88 -16.96 10.67
CA GLY A 442 -11.72 -16.22 9.74
C GLY A 442 -11.88 -16.90 8.38
N LEU A 443 -10.78 -17.42 7.80
CA LEU A 443 -10.84 -18.13 6.52
C LEU A 443 -11.61 -19.46 6.60
N VAL A 444 -11.38 -20.27 7.63
CA VAL A 444 -12.10 -21.56 7.81
C VAL A 444 -13.59 -21.31 8.02
N ILE A 445 -13.96 -20.40 8.91
CA ILE A 445 -15.37 -20.03 9.13
C ILE A 445 -15.95 -19.46 7.84
N GLY A 446 -15.22 -18.63 7.13
CA GLY A 446 -15.64 -18.06 5.86
C GLY A 446 -15.97 -19.10 4.82
N LEU A 447 -15.12 -20.11 4.65
CA LEU A 447 -15.37 -21.22 3.73
C LEU A 447 -16.59 -22.02 4.16
N LEU A 448 -16.72 -22.35 5.44
CA LEU A 448 -17.89 -23.08 5.95
C LEU A 448 -19.20 -22.31 5.74
N LEU A 449 -19.22 -21.02 6.08
CA LEU A 449 -20.40 -20.17 5.88
C LEU A 449 -20.75 -20.02 4.40
N SER A 450 -19.74 -19.84 3.54
CA SER A 450 -19.97 -19.74 2.10
C SER A 450 -20.58 -21.02 1.50
N ILE A 451 -20.21 -22.21 2.04
CA ILE A 451 -20.77 -23.49 1.58
C ILE A 451 -22.16 -23.71 2.16
N PHE A 452 -22.35 -23.51 3.47
CA PHE A 452 -23.57 -23.95 4.18
C PHE A 452 -24.66 -22.86 4.23
N VAL A 453 -24.31 -21.59 4.14
CA VAL A 453 -25.26 -20.48 4.27
C VAL A 453 -25.53 -19.81 2.91
N ASP A 454 -24.47 -19.48 2.17
CA ASP A 454 -24.63 -18.80 0.89
C ASP A 454 -24.96 -19.77 -0.26
N GLY A 455 -24.58 -21.04 -0.10
CA GLY A 455 -24.60 -22.05 -1.15
C GLY A 455 -23.47 -21.86 -2.14
N LEU A 456 -23.06 -22.95 -2.80
CA LEU A 456 -22.24 -22.85 -4.00
C LEU A 456 -23.18 -22.48 -5.14
N ASP A 457 -23.19 -21.23 -5.58
CA ASP A 457 -24.05 -20.80 -6.68
C ASP A 457 -23.78 -21.69 -7.92
N GLU A 458 -24.82 -22.29 -8.48
CA GLU A 458 -24.74 -23.10 -9.72
C GLU A 458 -24.29 -22.26 -10.95
N GLU A 459 -24.26 -20.93 -10.84
CA GLU A 459 -23.75 -20.03 -11.89
C GLU A 459 -22.20 -19.99 -11.96
N THR A 460 -21.49 -20.65 -11.04
CA THR A 460 -20.02 -20.73 -11.03
C THR A 460 -19.47 -22.12 -11.38
N ALA A 461 -20.32 -23.04 -11.78
CA ALA A 461 -19.95 -24.39 -12.21
C ALA A 461 -19.69 -24.47 -13.74
#